data_cf84d5e55522e12c719dd66c57280001
#
_entry.id   cf84d5e55522e12c719dd66c57280001
#
_cell.length_a   1.000
_cell.length_b   1.000
_cell.length_c   1.000
_cell.angle_alpha   90.00
_cell.angle_beta   90.00
_cell.angle_gamma   90.00
#
_symmetry.space_group_name_H-M   'P 1'
#
loop_
_entity.id
_entity.type
_entity.pdbx_description
1 polymer ?
#
loop_
_entity_poly.entity_id
_entity_poly.type
_entity_poly.pdbx_seq_one_letter_code
_entity_poly.pdbx_strand_id
1 'polypeptide(L)'
;MLQIRCKNTGVTKSVQEGTSLLDVYQEFADEIRLPYPVVSAKVNNVSQGLKFRLYQNRDVEFLDAREGSGHRVYVRSLCFVLYKATQDVFPGSKLFIEHSLCRGYYCNFKKRTPEPLTDEDVRRISQRMQEIIALDMPFRRTEATNEETVRVFTERGFADKVKLLETSGQIYSHYYTLGDTVDYYYGPLVPSAGYLTVWALERYEQGLLLRIPDWNNPSRLAEKVDQPKTFGMFAEKTRWDIIMRLSNAGDVNKAIQRGYASELIQVSEALQEKKIVQIAEDIFARCEKSNGRNPIVLITGPSSSGKTTFCKRLSIQLLACGLRPLSFSTDDYFVNRVDTPKLPNGDYDFDNIETVEYSLLEDHLLRLIKGERVEIPEYNFVTGQREWNGKRLKLASDTVLIIEGIHALNPLLTQKIDDAMKYKIYISALTSISLDDHNWIPVSDNRLLRRIIRDYNKGAFTARQTIAQWKNVCEAEDRWIFPFQETADAMFNSALNIEFAVLRTHAEIILTSVPKNCPEYAEAHRLLKFIRFFLPVSDKEIPPTSIMREFVGGSSFKY
;
A
#
# COMPACT_ATOMS: atom_id res chain seq x y z
N MET A 1 10.35 -5.55 41.21
CA MET A 1 10.90 -4.45 40.38
C MET A 1 11.36 -5.02 39.04
N LEU A 2 10.97 -4.41 37.94
CA LEU A 2 11.36 -4.79 36.59
C LEU A 2 12.49 -3.87 36.10
N GLN A 3 13.43 -4.41 35.35
CA GLN A 3 14.48 -3.63 34.65
C GLN A 3 13.98 -3.29 33.24
N ILE A 4 13.79 -1.99 32.97
CA ILE A 4 13.33 -1.50 31.68
C ILE A 4 14.46 -0.68 31.03
N ARG A 5 14.94 -1.16 29.90
CA ARG A 5 15.94 -0.46 29.09
C ARG A 5 15.23 0.41 28.05
N CYS A 6 15.36 1.72 28.15
CA CYS A 6 14.88 2.66 27.15
C CYS A 6 15.87 2.75 25.99
N LYS A 7 15.45 2.31 24.79
CA LYS A 7 16.31 2.33 23.59
C LYS A 7 16.59 3.75 23.08
N ASN A 8 15.69 4.70 23.35
CA ASN A 8 15.87 6.10 22.96
C ASN A 8 17.04 6.78 23.68
N THR A 9 17.36 6.34 24.90
CA THR A 9 18.39 6.94 25.77
C THR A 9 19.56 6.00 26.06
N GLY A 10 19.36 4.69 25.89
CA GLY A 10 20.30 3.64 26.30
C GLY A 10 20.27 3.35 27.81
N VAL A 11 19.48 4.09 28.60
CA VAL A 11 19.43 4.01 30.07
C VAL A 11 18.48 2.89 30.50
N THR A 12 18.78 2.25 31.64
CA THR A 12 17.92 1.24 32.28
C THR A 12 17.44 1.77 33.62
N LYS A 13 16.13 1.71 33.86
CA LYS A 13 15.50 2.06 35.15
C LYS A 13 14.69 0.92 35.71
N SER A 14 14.52 0.92 37.04
CA SER A 14 13.70 -0.04 37.76
C SER A 14 12.28 0.49 37.95
N VAL A 15 11.26 -0.24 37.49
CA VAL A 15 9.87 0.11 37.67
C VAL A 15 9.11 -1.02 38.39
N GLN A 16 7.93 -0.72 38.91
CA GLN A 16 7.05 -1.74 39.51
C GLN A 16 6.42 -2.64 38.42
N GLU A 17 6.15 -3.88 38.77
CA GLU A 17 5.37 -4.77 37.91
C GLU A 17 3.95 -4.21 37.70
N GLY A 18 3.43 -4.32 36.48
CA GLY A 18 2.13 -3.74 36.11
C GLY A 18 2.18 -2.25 35.73
N THR A 19 3.34 -1.58 35.77
CA THR A 19 3.49 -0.19 35.30
C THR A 19 3.15 -0.08 33.82
N SER A 20 2.36 0.93 33.43
CA SER A 20 2.03 1.18 32.03
C SER A 20 3.21 1.81 31.27
N LEU A 21 3.23 1.69 29.95
CA LEU A 21 4.24 2.36 29.12
C LEU A 21 4.14 3.90 29.22
N LEU A 22 2.95 4.44 29.50
CA LEU A 22 2.77 5.87 29.73
C LEU A 22 3.49 6.32 31.00
N ASP A 23 3.32 5.57 32.09
CA ASP A 23 4.02 5.86 33.36
C ASP A 23 5.54 5.66 33.21
N VAL A 24 5.95 4.60 32.49
CA VAL A 24 7.37 4.39 32.15
C VAL A 24 7.93 5.56 31.33
N TYR A 25 7.15 6.10 30.37
CA TYR A 25 7.59 7.28 29.61
C TYR A 25 7.85 8.49 30.53
N GLN A 26 7.00 8.71 31.53
CA GLN A 26 7.21 9.81 32.50
C GLN A 26 8.50 9.67 33.27
N GLU A 27 8.89 8.44 33.66
CA GLU A 27 10.17 8.17 34.32
C GLU A 27 11.41 8.53 33.45
N PHE A 28 11.27 8.52 32.13
CA PHE A 28 12.34 8.83 31.18
C PHE A 28 12.15 10.19 30.46
N ALA A 29 11.12 10.96 30.80
CA ALA A 29 10.70 12.15 30.06
C ALA A 29 11.81 13.20 29.91
N ASP A 30 12.63 13.41 30.96
CA ASP A 30 13.73 14.38 30.94
C ASP A 30 14.90 13.96 30.05
N GLU A 31 14.99 12.68 29.72
CA GLU A 31 16.12 12.10 28.97
C GLU A 31 15.76 11.85 27.51
N ILE A 32 14.48 11.58 27.22
CA ILE A 32 14.00 11.32 25.86
C ILE A 32 13.95 12.64 25.07
N ARG A 33 14.58 12.65 23.91
CA ARG A 33 14.61 13.81 22.98
C ARG A 33 13.88 13.49 21.69
N LEU A 34 12.55 13.35 21.76
CA LEU A 34 11.69 13.27 20.58
C LEU A 34 11.13 14.66 20.27
N PRO A 35 11.17 15.12 19.01
CA PRO A 35 10.71 16.47 18.63
C PRO A 35 9.18 16.61 18.64
N TYR A 36 8.45 15.49 18.67
CA TYR A 36 6.99 15.46 18.69
C TYR A 36 6.46 14.56 19.81
N PRO A 37 5.17 14.75 20.22
CA PRO A 37 4.58 13.96 21.28
C PRO A 37 4.66 12.45 21.03
N VAL A 38 4.95 11.70 22.07
CA VAL A 38 4.97 10.23 22.04
C VAL A 38 3.54 9.71 21.89
N VAL A 39 3.30 8.86 20.90
CA VAL A 39 1.97 8.29 20.61
C VAL A 39 1.91 6.77 20.82
N SER A 40 3.05 6.10 20.85
CA SER A 40 3.16 4.64 21.03
C SER A 40 4.56 4.24 21.47
N ALA A 41 4.78 2.94 21.69
CA ALA A 41 6.11 2.39 21.91
C ALA A 41 6.26 1.01 21.26
N LYS A 42 7.52 0.60 21.02
CA LYS A 42 7.86 -0.81 20.75
C LYS A 42 8.37 -1.45 22.03
N VAL A 43 7.83 -2.60 22.38
CA VAL A 43 8.29 -3.46 23.47
C VAL A 43 8.94 -4.70 22.86
N ASN A 44 10.24 -4.88 23.04
CA ASN A 44 11.01 -5.93 22.37
C ASN A 44 10.72 -5.98 20.85
N ASN A 45 10.74 -4.83 20.20
CA ASN A 45 10.41 -4.65 18.77
C ASN A 45 8.97 -5.03 18.37
N VAL A 46 8.01 -5.06 19.29
CA VAL A 46 6.57 -5.22 18.99
C VAL A 46 5.85 -3.92 19.33
N SER A 47 5.10 -3.37 18.37
CA SER A 47 4.34 -2.14 18.57
C SER A 47 3.23 -2.31 19.60
N GLN A 48 3.19 -1.41 20.60
CA GLN A 48 2.22 -1.39 21.70
C GLN A 48 1.70 0.03 21.92
N GLY A 49 0.44 0.12 22.42
CA GLY A 49 -0.12 1.37 22.88
C GLY A 49 0.43 1.77 24.25
N LEU A 50 0.41 3.06 24.59
CA LEU A 50 0.99 3.57 25.84
C LEU A 50 0.29 3.05 27.11
N LYS A 51 -0.92 2.51 27.02
CA LYS A 51 -1.62 1.86 28.14
C LYS A 51 -1.22 0.40 28.37
N PHE A 52 -0.33 -0.15 27.54
CA PHE A 52 0.19 -1.52 27.72
C PHE A 52 0.99 -1.61 29.04
N ARG A 53 0.73 -2.66 29.84
CA ARG A 53 1.36 -2.89 31.13
C ARG A 53 2.50 -3.89 31.05
N LEU A 54 3.59 -3.61 31.77
CA LEU A 54 4.79 -4.42 31.79
C LEU A 54 4.80 -5.38 32.99
N TYR A 55 5.09 -6.65 32.73
CA TYR A 55 5.17 -7.72 33.75
C TYR A 55 6.51 -8.46 33.74
N GLN A 56 7.43 -8.05 32.88
CA GLN A 56 8.76 -8.65 32.75
C GLN A 56 9.77 -7.58 32.32
N ASN A 57 11.07 -7.86 32.49
CA ASN A 57 12.13 -7.01 31.96
C ASN A 57 11.99 -6.87 30.43
N ARG A 58 12.10 -5.64 29.93
CA ARG A 58 11.85 -5.33 28.51
C ARG A 58 12.76 -4.21 28.02
N ASP A 59 13.04 -4.27 26.71
CA ASP A 59 13.51 -3.12 25.94
C ASP A 59 12.30 -2.34 25.44
N VAL A 60 12.29 -1.04 25.67
CA VAL A 60 11.21 -0.13 25.24
C VAL A 60 11.81 0.97 24.37
N GLU A 61 11.17 1.24 23.24
CA GLU A 61 11.47 2.34 22.33
C GLU A 61 10.21 3.18 22.14
N PHE A 62 10.22 4.43 22.62
CA PHE A 62 9.10 5.35 22.46
C PHE A 62 9.11 5.99 21.09
N LEU A 63 7.91 6.19 20.50
CA LEU A 63 7.72 6.60 19.12
C LEU A 63 6.79 7.81 19.03
N ASP A 64 7.17 8.79 18.23
CA ASP A 64 6.29 9.85 17.77
C ASP A 64 5.60 9.47 16.43
N ALA A 65 4.79 10.37 15.87
CA ALA A 65 4.01 10.12 14.67
C ALA A 65 4.82 10.11 13.36
N ARG A 66 6.14 10.36 13.38
CA ARG A 66 7.02 10.20 12.21
C ARG A 66 7.42 8.75 11.97
N GLU A 67 7.40 7.94 13.02
CA GLU A 67 7.66 6.51 12.89
C GLU A 67 6.42 5.79 12.38
N GLY A 68 6.60 4.86 11.42
CA GLY A 68 5.49 4.18 10.77
C GLY A 68 4.50 3.52 11.73
N SER A 69 4.98 2.93 12.84
CA SER A 69 4.12 2.39 13.90
C SER A 69 3.34 3.48 14.64
N GLY A 70 3.99 4.60 14.98
CA GLY A 70 3.35 5.74 15.64
C GLY A 70 2.30 6.41 14.76
N HIS A 71 2.61 6.62 13.49
CA HIS A 71 1.68 7.17 12.52
C HIS A 71 0.41 6.33 12.38
N ARG A 72 0.57 5.01 12.25
CA ARG A 72 -0.59 4.09 12.17
C ARG A 72 -1.45 4.10 13.45
N VAL A 73 -0.84 4.28 14.61
CA VAL A 73 -1.57 4.43 15.89
C VAL A 73 -2.38 5.72 15.89
N TYR A 74 -1.78 6.83 15.47
CA TYR A 74 -2.44 8.14 15.36
C TYR A 74 -3.64 8.08 14.42
N VAL A 75 -3.42 7.61 13.18
CA VAL A 75 -4.47 7.57 12.15
C VAL A 75 -5.63 6.65 12.54
N ARG A 76 -5.36 5.45 13.09
CA ARG A 76 -6.43 4.55 13.56
C ARG A 76 -7.29 5.21 14.65
N SER A 77 -6.64 5.89 15.59
CA SER A 77 -7.36 6.61 16.66
C SER A 77 -8.22 7.73 16.08
N LEU A 78 -7.71 8.45 15.08
CA LEU A 78 -8.45 9.50 14.39
C LEU A 78 -9.65 8.93 13.62
N CYS A 79 -9.51 7.77 12.98
CA CYS A 79 -10.63 7.06 12.33
C CYS A 79 -11.72 6.67 13.32
N PHE A 80 -11.35 6.27 14.54
CA PHE A 80 -12.34 5.96 15.57
C PHE A 80 -13.08 7.21 16.05
N VAL A 81 -12.39 8.35 16.21
CA VAL A 81 -13.04 9.63 16.51
C VAL A 81 -13.99 10.04 15.38
N LEU A 82 -13.58 9.89 14.11
CA LEU A 82 -14.45 10.14 12.96
C LEU A 82 -15.69 9.24 12.99
N TYR A 83 -15.51 7.93 13.22
CA TYR A 83 -16.64 7.00 13.31
C TYR A 83 -17.61 7.39 14.44
N LYS A 84 -17.10 7.65 15.65
CA LYS A 84 -17.97 8.14 16.75
C LYS A 84 -18.69 9.41 16.36
N ALA A 85 -18.02 10.40 15.81
CA ALA A 85 -18.63 11.66 15.40
C ALA A 85 -19.73 11.46 14.35
N THR A 86 -19.53 10.53 13.39
CA THR A 86 -20.58 10.21 12.40
C THR A 86 -21.80 9.55 13.04
N GLN A 87 -21.62 8.69 14.04
CA GLN A 87 -22.73 8.07 14.77
C GLN A 87 -23.47 9.07 15.65
N ASP A 88 -22.75 9.98 16.30
CA ASP A 88 -23.35 11.02 17.16
C ASP A 88 -24.20 12.01 16.36
N VAL A 89 -23.73 12.41 15.16
CA VAL A 89 -24.42 13.39 14.30
C VAL A 89 -25.49 12.74 13.41
N PHE A 90 -25.24 11.52 12.94
CA PHE A 90 -26.11 10.75 12.04
C PHE A 90 -26.27 9.31 12.54
N PRO A 91 -27.09 9.07 13.55
CA PRO A 91 -27.30 7.73 14.12
C PRO A 91 -27.75 6.72 13.05
N GLY A 92 -27.06 5.57 13.02
CA GLY A 92 -27.34 4.49 12.06
C GLY A 92 -26.77 4.74 10.65
N SER A 93 -25.93 5.77 10.46
CA SER A 93 -25.12 5.94 9.26
C SER A 93 -24.05 4.84 9.16
N LYS A 94 -23.51 4.65 7.97
CA LYS A 94 -22.38 3.74 7.73
C LYS A 94 -21.16 4.52 7.27
N LEU A 95 -20.02 4.19 7.85
CA LEU A 95 -18.72 4.72 7.49
C LEU A 95 -17.84 3.57 7.02
N PHE A 96 -17.13 3.75 5.91
CA PHE A 96 -16.15 2.79 5.42
C PHE A 96 -14.84 3.55 5.23
N ILE A 97 -13.77 3.14 5.90
CA ILE A 97 -12.44 3.68 5.67
C ILE A 97 -11.84 2.85 4.53
N GLU A 98 -11.80 3.42 3.32
CA GLU A 98 -11.51 2.61 2.13
C GLU A 98 -10.01 2.59 1.79
N HIS A 99 -9.41 3.74 1.48
CA HIS A 99 -8.03 3.76 1.00
C HIS A 99 -7.34 5.09 1.21
N SER A 100 -6.02 5.06 1.17
CA SER A 100 -5.21 6.29 1.18
C SER A 100 -5.33 6.98 -0.17
N LEU A 101 -5.72 8.27 -0.14
CA LEU A 101 -5.91 9.12 -1.31
C LEU A 101 -5.56 10.57 -0.93
N CYS A 102 -5.03 11.35 -1.87
CA CYS A 102 -4.73 12.77 -1.67
C CYS A 102 -3.86 13.05 -0.42
N ARG A 103 -2.98 12.12 -0.05
CA ARG A 103 -2.21 12.13 1.21
C ARG A 103 -3.07 12.21 2.48
N GLY A 104 -4.25 11.60 2.42
CA GLY A 104 -5.20 11.41 3.48
C GLY A 104 -5.90 10.06 3.33
N TYR A 105 -7.12 9.93 3.84
CA TYR A 105 -7.94 8.74 3.69
C TYR A 105 -9.31 9.09 3.15
N TYR A 106 -9.66 8.45 2.04
CA TYR A 106 -11.02 8.50 1.55
C TYR A 106 -11.92 7.61 2.39
N CYS A 107 -13.02 8.19 2.85
CA CYS A 107 -14.01 7.52 3.68
C CYS A 107 -15.37 7.61 3.00
N ASN A 108 -15.92 6.46 2.64
CA ASN A 108 -17.24 6.37 2.05
C ASN A 108 -18.26 6.46 3.18
N PHE A 109 -19.01 7.54 3.21
CA PHE A 109 -20.00 7.82 4.23
C PHE A 109 -21.41 7.73 3.66
N LYS A 110 -22.28 6.89 4.26
CA LYS A 110 -23.67 6.69 3.84
C LYS A 110 -24.60 7.02 4.98
N LYS A 111 -25.42 8.04 4.80
CA LYS A 111 -26.51 8.35 5.71
C LYS A 111 -27.54 7.20 5.71
N ARG A 112 -28.33 7.10 6.74
CA ARG A 112 -29.45 6.16 6.80
C ARG A 112 -30.52 6.49 5.74
N THR A 113 -30.73 7.79 5.48
CA THR A 113 -31.58 8.30 4.39
C THR A 113 -30.75 8.44 3.11
N PRO A 114 -31.35 8.27 1.89
CA PRO A 114 -30.61 8.32 0.63
C PRO A 114 -30.25 9.75 0.18
N GLU A 115 -30.05 10.66 1.12
CA GLU A 115 -29.65 12.03 0.84
C GLU A 115 -28.16 12.16 0.58
N PRO A 116 -27.74 12.99 -0.38
CA PRO A 116 -26.32 13.21 -0.64
C PRO A 116 -25.65 13.91 0.55
N LEU A 117 -24.33 13.68 0.67
CA LEU A 117 -23.50 14.37 1.65
C LEU A 117 -23.34 15.85 1.27
N THR A 118 -23.61 16.75 2.22
CA THR A 118 -23.47 18.20 2.04
C THR A 118 -22.27 18.75 2.79
N ASP A 119 -21.80 19.96 2.44
CA ASP A 119 -20.72 20.62 3.17
C ASP A 119 -21.14 20.98 4.61
N GLU A 120 -22.44 21.19 4.86
CA GLU A 120 -22.98 21.38 6.20
C GLU A 120 -22.86 20.12 7.05
N ASP A 121 -23.12 18.94 6.46
CA ASP A 121 -22.94 17.66 7.15
C ASP A 121 -21.48 17.46 7.56
N VAL A 122 -20.55 17.78 6.65
CA VAL A 122 -19.11 17.69 6.94
C VAL A 122 -18.70 18.63 8.06
N ARG A 123 -19.22 19.85 8.06
CA ARG A 123 -18.98 20.81 9.17
C ARG A 123 -19.50 20.28 10.51
N ARG A 124 -20.69 19.73 10.55
CA ARG A 124 -21.29 19.14 11.76
C ARG A 124 -20.47 17.96 12.29
N ILE A 125 -20.03 17.06 11.40
CA ILE A 125 -19.17 15.94 11.79
C ILE A 125 -17.82 16.46 12.31
N SER A 126 -17.20 17.41 11.61
CA SER A 126 -15.94 18.02 12.00
C SER A 126 -16.03 18.71 13.37
N GLN A 127 -17.09 19.48 13.61
CA GLN A 127 -17.33 20.10 14.90
C GLN A 127 -17.45 19.04 16.00
N ARG A 128 -18.17 17.94 15.75
CA ARG A 128 -18.31 16.86 16.74
C ARG A 128 -16.98 16.16 17.02
N MET A 129 -16.14 15.95 16.02
CA MET A 129 -14.78 15.46 16.21
C MET A 129 -13.96 16.39 17.13
N GLN A 130 -14.02 17.71 16.91
CA GLN A 130 -13.36 18.70 17.77
C GLN A 130 -13.83 18.62 19.22
N GLU A 131 -15.14 18.49 19.45
CA GLU A 131 -15.71 18.34 20.80
C GLU A 131 -15.19 17.06 21.50
N ILE A 132 -15.16 15.91 20.79
CA ILE A 132 -14.66 14.64 21.33
C ILE A 132 -13.18 14.76 21.70
N ILE A 133 -12.39 15.44 20.88
CA ILE A 133 -10.95 15.66 21.11
C ILE A 133 -10.74 16.63 22.27
N ALA A 134 -11.49 17.72 22.33
CA ALA A 134 -11.41 18.71 23.42
C ALA A 134 -11.80 18.12 24.78
N LEU A 135 -12.73 17.16 24.81
CA LEU A 135 -13.10 16.42 26.02
C LEU A 135 -12.03 15.39 26.44
N ASP A 136 -11.00 15.20 25.65
CA ASP A 136 -9.93 14.21 25.86
C ASP A 136 -10.46 12.82 26.22
N MET A 137 -11.48 12.35 25.50
CA MET A 137 -12.15 11.09 25.77
C MET A 137 -11.18 9.90 25.70
N PRO A 138 -11.14 9.02 26.73
CA PRO A 138 -10.19 7.91 26.76
C PRO A 138 -10.61 6.78 25.81
N PHE A 139 -9.65 6.24 25.05
CA PHE A 139 -9.80 4.95 24.39
C PHE A 139 -9.57 3.82 25.40
N ARG A 140 -10.56 2.95 25.55
CA ARG A 140 -10.47 1.79 26.46
C ARG A 140 -10.44 0.50 25.66
N ARG A 141 -9.42 -0.33 25.88
CA ARG A 141 -9.29 -1.66 25.28
C ARG A 141 -9.84 -2.70 26.24
N THR A 142 -10.75 -3.53 25.75
CA THR A 142 -11.28 -4.69 26.48
C THR A 142 -10.86 -5.95 25.75
N GLU A 143 -10.25 -6.89 26.46
CA GLU A 143 -9.96 -8.23 25.97
C GLU A 143 -11.03 -9.19 26.48
N ALA A 144 -11.59 -10.01 25.61
CA ALA A 144 -12.65 -10.95 25.90
C ALA A 144 -12.48 -12.21 25.05
N THR A 145 -13.25 -13.25 25.35
CA THR A 145 -13.32 -14.41 24.45
C THR A 145 -13.84 -13.98 23.08
N ASN A 146 -13.46 -14.72 22.05
CA ASN A 146 -13.94 -14.41 20.70
C ASN A 146 -15.46 -14.48 20.60
N GLU A 147 -16.08 -15.41 21.31
CA GLU A 147 -17.55 -15.57 21.39
C GLU A 147 -18.23 -14.34 22.00
N GLU A 148 -17.68 -13.81 23.11
CA GLU A 148 -18.19 -12.58 23.75
C GLU A 148 -18.02 -11.38 22.82
N THR A 149 -16.88 -11.26 22.15
CA THR A 149 -16.61 -10.17 21.22
C THR A 149 -17.55 -10.21 20.02
N VAL A 150 -17.79 -11.41 19.46
CA VAL A 150 -18.78 -11.64 18.39
C VAL A 150 -20.18 -11.23 18.84
N ARG A 151 -20.59 -11.58 20.07
CA ARG A 151 -21.88 -11.18 20.61
C ARG A 151 -22.01 -9.66 20.71
N VAL A 152 -20.99 -8.95 21.24
CA VAL A 152 -20.96 -7.48 21.32
C VAL A 152 -21.16 -6.85 19.95
N PHE A 153 -20.47 -7.34 18.91
CA PHE A 153 -20.60 -6.80 17.56
C PHE A 153 -21.91 -7.21 16.87
N THR A 154 -22.46 -8.38 17.18
CA THR A 154 -23.77 -8.79 16.66
C THR A 154 -24.88 -7.88 17.18
N GLU A 155 -24.89 -7.59 18.51
CA GLU A 155 -25.84 -6.69 19.14
C GLU A 155 -25.76 -5.25 18.59
N ARG A 156 -24.59 -4.84 18.12
CA ARG A 156 -24.35 -3.52 17.50
C ARG A 156 -24.54 -3.49 15.98
N GLY A 157 -24.81 -4.64 15.36
CA GLY A 157 -25.05 -4.75 13.91
C GLY A 157 -23.81 -4.73 13.01
N PHE A 158 -22.62 -5.01 13.54
CA PHE A 158 -21.35 -5.06 12.80
C PHE A 158 -21.13 -6.43 12.13
N ALA A 159 -21.86 -6.69 11.05
CA ALA A 159 -21.79 -7.96 10.33
C ALA A 159 -20.40 -8.25 9.72
N ASP A 160 -19.65 -7.23 9.35
CA ASP A 160 -18.28 -7.29 8.85
C ASP A 160 -17.30 -7.84 9.90
N LYS A 161 -17.34 -7.26 11.11
CA LYS A 161 -16.48 -7.66 12.25
C LYS A 161 -16.83 -9.06 12.76
N VAL A 162 -18.13 -9.40 12.80
CA VAL A 162 -18.60 -10.75 13.13
C VAL A 162 -18.00 -11.77 12.16
N LYS A 163 -18.12 -11.55 10.85
CA LYS A 163 -17.54 -12.44 9.84
C LYS A 163 -16.02 -12.58 9.98
N LEU A 164 -15.32 -11.47 10.23
CA LEU A 164 -13.87 -11.46 10.40
C LEU A 164 -13.47 -12.32 11.61
N LEU A 165 -14.11 -12.12 12.76
CA LEU A 165 -13.79 -12.83 13.99
C LEU A 165 -14.16 -14.31 13.94
N GLU A 166 -15.32 -14.66 13.39
CA GLU A 166 -15.74 -16.06 13.19
C GLU A 166 -14.77 -16.86 12.34
N THR A 167 -14.09 -16.20 11.37
CA THR A 167 -13.16 -16.85 10.46
C THR A 167 -11.70 -16.73 10.87
N SER A 168 -11.38 -15.96 11.93
CA SER A 168 -10.00 -15.71 12.37
C SER A 168 -9.34 -16.87 13.09
N GLY A 169 -10.13 -17.80 13.67
CA GLY A 169 -9.63 -18.91 14.50
C GLY A 169 -9.03 -18.47 15.84
N GLN A 170 -9.24 -17.23 16.28
CA GLN A 170 -8.74 -16.72 17.56
C GLN A 170 -9.62 -17.17 18.72
N ILE A 171 -9.04 -17.53 19.86
CA ILE A 171 -9.76 -17.87 21.10
C ILE A 171 -10.15 -16.60 21.85
N TYR A 172 -9.23 -15.64 21.91
CA TYR A 172 -9.43 -14.31 22.51
C TYR A 172 -9.32 -13.24 21.45
N SER A 173 -10.15 -12.21 21.62
CA SER A 173 -10.16 -11.02 20.79
C SER A 173 -10.20 -9.78 21.68
N HIS A 174 -10.22 -8.61 21.09
CA HIS A 174 -10.37 -7.37 21.83
C HIS A 174 -11.19 -6.37 21.02
N TYR A 175 -11.79 -5.45 21.72
CA TYR A 175 -12.46 -4.29 21.14
C TYR A 175 -12.09 -3.02 21.90
N TYR A 176 -12.33 -1.89 21.28
CA TYR A 176 -12.13 -0.59 21.89
C TYR A 176 -13.47 0.11 22.13
N THR A 177 -13.53 0.94 23.19
CA THR A 177 -14.64 1.85 23.43
C THR A 177 -14.15 3.29 23.48
N LEU A 178 -14.96 4.20 22.92
CA LEU A 178 -14.82 5.65 23.02
C LEU A 178 -16.20 6.20 23.43
N GLY A 179 -16.34 6.50 24.73
CA GLY A 179 -17.65 6.74 25.32
C GLY A 179 -18.57 5.51 25.20
N ASP A 180 -19.71 5.65 24.56
CA ASP A 180 -20.70 4.60 24.28
C ASP A 180 -20.49 3.85 22.96
N THR A 181 -19.56 4.32 22.15
CA THR A 181 -19.26 3.74 20.84
C THR A 181 -18.22 2.63 20.98
N VAL A 182 -18.49 1.49 20.33
CA VAL A 182 -17.63 0.29 20.31
C VAL A 182 -17.08 0.10 18.91
N ASP A 183 -15.82 -0.32 18.78
CA ASP A 183 -15.21 -0.67 17.50
C ASP A 183 -14.06 -1.68 17.66
N TYR A 184 -13.63 -2.26 16.56
CA TYR A 184 -12.49 -3.15 16.47
C TYR A 184 -11.34 -2.49 15.72
N TYR A 185 -10.14 -2.59 16.27
CA TYR A 185 -8.89 -2.23 15.56
C TYR A 185 -7.82 -3.28 15.84
N TYR A 186 -7.24 -3.86 14.80
CA TYR A 186 -6.23 -4.93 14.92
C TYR A 186 -4.88 -4.45 15.50
N GLY A 187 -4.70 -3.16 15.70
CA GLY A 187 -3.52 -2.53 16.30
C GLY A 187 -3.86 -1.57 17.45
N PRO A 188 -2.83 -1.06 18.15
CA PRO A 188 -3.04 -0.14 19.28
C PRO A 188 -3.56 1.23 18.84
N LEU A 189 -4.21 1.93 19.77
CA LEU A 189 -4.67 3.31 19.70
C LEU A 189 -3.88 4.19 20.68
N VAL A 190 -3.93 5.52 20.51
CA VAL A 190 -3.41 6.48 21.50
C VAL A 190 -4.20 6.38 22.81
N PRO A 191 -3.69 6.91 23.94
CA PRO A 191 -4.37 6.81 25.23
C PRO A 191 -5.75 7.48 25.29
N SER A 192 -5.89 8.64 24.64
CA SER A 192 -7.12 9.44 24.64
C SER A 192 -7.20 10.32 23.40
N ALA A 193 -8.37 10.89 23.13
CA ALA A 193 -8.62 11.69 21.93
C ALA A 193 -7.80 12.99 21.89
N GLY A 194 -7.42 13.56 23.03
CA GLY A 194 -6.61 14.78 23.12
C GLY A 194 -5.23 14.69 22.46
N TYR A 195 -4.73 13.48 22.19
CA TYR A 195 -3.51 13.28 21.40
C TYR A 195 -3.66 13.65 19.92
N LEU A 196 -4.89 13.80 19.41
CA LEU A 196 -5.20 13.95 17.99
C LEU A 196 -5.36 15.43 17.62
N THR A 197 -4.26 16.18 17.61
CA THR A 197 -4.27 17.64 17.47
C THR A 197 -4.20 18.13 16.02
N VAL A 198 -3.73 17.31 15.08
CA VAL A 198 -3.50 17.71 13.69
C VAL A 198 -4.33 16.82 12.75
N TRP A 199 -5.42 17.36 12.23
CA TRP A 199 -6.32 16.70 11.30
C TRP A 199 -7.23 17.74 10.63
N ALA A 200 -7.86 17.35 9.51
CA ALA A 200 -9.00 18.07 8.92
C ALA A 200 -9.95 17.08 8.27
N LEU A 201 -11.20 17.48 8.09
CA LEU A 201 -12.20 16.71 7.39
C LEU A 201 -12.77 17.56 6.25
N GLU A 202 -12.74 17.02 5.04
CA GLU A 202 -13.22 17.69 3.83
C GLU A 202 -14.22 16.81 3.10
N ARG A 203 -15.12 17.40 2.32
CA ARG A 203 -15.90 16.64 1.34
C ARG A 203 -15.00 16.31 0.14
N TYR A 204 -15.02 15.08 -0.31
CA TYR A 204 -14.33 14.65 -1.52
C TYR A 204 -15.24 13.68 -2.29
N GLU A 205 -15.54 14.03 -3.53
CA GLU A 205 -16.50 13.31 -4.36
C GLU A 205 -17.84 13.05 -3.60
N GLN A 206 -18.25 11.78 -3.45
CA GLN A 206 -19.46 11.41 -2.72
C GLN A 206 -19.22 11.11 -1.23
N GLY A 207 -17.99 11.21 -0.75
CA GLY A 207 -17.58 10.83 0.61
C GLY A 207 -16.79 11.94 1.32
N LEU A 208 -16.02 11.50 2.31
CA LEU A 208 -15.19 12.32 3.16
C LEU A 208 -13.71 12.07 2.85
N LEU A 209 -12.89 13.10 2.90
CA LEU A 209 -11.44 13.00 2.95
C LEU A 209 -10.96 13.36 4.35
N LEU A 210 -10.47 12.36 5.07
CA LEU A 210 -9.82 12.55 6.35
C LEU A 210 -8.36 12.93 6.12
N ARG A 211 -8.02 14.21 6.38
CA ARG A 211 -6.67 14.74 6.27
C ARG A 211 -5.88 14.38 7.52
N ILE A 212 -4.64 14.02 7.34
CA ILE A 212 -3.77 13.48 8.40
C ILE A 212 -2.47 14.28 8.50
N PRO A 213 -1.71 14.15 9.60
CA PRO A 213 -0.40 14.77 9.75
C PRO A 213 0.58 14.37 8.64
N ASP A 214 1.46 15.31 8.29
CA ASP A 214 2.62 15.04 7.44
C ASP A 214 3.61 14.09 8.13
N TRP A 215 4.14 13.11 7.40
CA TRP A 215 5.08 12.12 7.94
C TRP A 215 6.38 12.73 8.49
N ASN A 216 6.88 13.77 7.83
CA ASN A 216 8.14 14.41 8.20
C ASN A 216 7.93 15.51 9.25
N ASN A 217 6.74 16.11 9.25
CA ASN A 217 6.37 17.16 10.18
C ASN A 217 4.94 16.96 10.72
N PRO A 218 4.74 16.11 11.75
CA PRO A 218 3.42 15.84 12.32
C PRO A 218 2.71 17.03 12.98
N SER A 219 3.33 18.20 13.08
CA SER A 219 2.67 19.41 13.56
C SER A 219 1.82 20.13 12.50
N ARG A 220 1.84 19.66 11.26
CA ARG A 220 1.05 20.21 10.15
C ARG A 220 0.38 19.10 9.36
N LEU A 221 -0.65 19.46 8.61
CA LEU A 221 -1.29 18.54 7.66
C LEU A 221 -0.34 18.23 6.49
N ALA A 222 -0.43 17.00 5.99
CA ALA A 222 0.18 16.63 4.73
C ALA A 222 -0.38 17.50 3.59
N GLU A 223 0.47 17.89 2.65
CA GLU A 223 0.05 18.65 1.47
C GLU A 223 -0.94 17.82 0.63
N LYS A 224 -2.07 18.41 0.27
CA LYS A 224 -3.08 17.73 -0.56
C LYS A 224 -2.59 17.63 -2.00
N VAL A 225 -2.67 16.42 -2.54
CA VAL A 225 -2.43 16.15 -3.95
C VAL A 225 -3.74 15.60 -4.53
N ASP A 226 -4.30 16.27 -5.52
CA ASP A 226 -5.55 15.81 -6.14
C ASP A 226 -5.28 14.59 -7.03
N GLN A 227 -6.13 13.53 -6.89
CA GLN A 227 -5.91 12.22 -7.52
C GLN A 227 -7.21 11.65 -8.13
N PRO A 228 -7.85 12.35 -9.08
CA PRO A 228 -9.14 11.94 -9.63
C PRO A 228 -9.08 10.63 -10.43
N LYS A 229 -7.99 10.37 -11.18
CA LYS A 229 -7.86 9.11 -11.93
C LYS A 229 -7.62 7.93 -11.00
N THR A 230 -6.80 8.11 -9.96
CA THR A 230 -6.60 7.10 -8.92
C THR A 230 -7.91 6.81 -8.19
N PHE A 231 -8.70 7.83 -7.84
CA PHE A 231 -10.03 7.66 -7.28
C PHE A 231 -10.95 6.87 -8.22
N GLY A 232 -10.97 7.20 -9.52
CA GLY A 232 -11.74 6.48 -10.53
C GLY A 232 -11.41 4.99 -10.59
N MET A 233 -10.12 4.64 -10.48
CA MET A 233 -9.66 3.25 -10.45
C MET A 233 -10.13 2.50 -9.18
N PHE A 234 -10.10 3.15 -8.01
CA PHE A 234 -10.68 2.59 -6.79
C PHE A 234 -12.19 2.39 -6.91
N ALA A 235 -12.91 3.38 -7.43
CA ALA A 235 -14.37 3.31 -7.60
C ALA A 235 -14.77 2.16 -8.56
N GLU A 236 -14.03 1.97 -9.66
CA GLU A 236 -14.23 0.84 -10.58
C GLU A 236 -14.06 -0.49 -9.83
N LYS A 237 -12.99 -0.63 -9.06
CA LYS A 237 -12.69 -1.85 -8.31
C LYS A 237 -13.73 -2.12 -7.21
N THR A 238 -14.08 -1.12 -6.41
CA THR A 238 -15.11 -1.23 -5.36
C THR A 238 -16.46 -1.65 -5.95
N ARG A 239 -16.80 -1.15 -7.14
CA ARG A 239 -18.03 -1.57 -7.84
C ARG A 239 -18.03 -3.08 -8.15
N TRP A 240 -16.91 -3.62 -8.61
CA TRP A 240 -16.78 -5.07 -8.87
C TRP A 240 -16.84 -5.89 -7.58
N ASP A 241 -16.22 -5.41 -6.50
CA ASP A 241 -16.25 -6.09 -5.20
C ASP A 241 -17.69 -6.18 -4.64
N ILE A 242 -18.47 -5.11 -4.80
CA ILE A 242 -19.90 -5.12 -4.44
C ILE A 242 -20.68 -6.15 -5.26
N ILE A 243 -20.46 -6.21 -6.59
CA ILE A 243 -21.12 -7.19 -7.47
C ILE A 243 -20.77 -8.62 -7.05
N MET A 244 -19.51 -8.87 -6.70
CA MET A 244 -19.02 -10.18 -6.23
C MET A 244 -19.35 -10.46 -4.77
N ARG A 245 -19.94 -9.49 -4.04
CA ARG A 245 -20.19 -9.56 -2.58
C ARG A 245 -18.94 -9.82 -1.76
N LEU A 246 -17.84 -9.20 -2.15
CA LEU A 246 -16.53 -9.27 -1.50
C LEU A 246 -16.11 -7.86 -1.06
N SER A 247 -16.44 -7.50 0.16
CA SER A 247 -16.08 -6.17 0.69
C SER A 247 -14.90 -6.23 1.67
N ASN A 248 -14.73 -7.35 2.36
CA ASN A 248 -13.75 -7.49 3.43
C ASN A 248 -13.18 -8.91 3.55
N ALA A 249 -12.18 -9.08 4.42
CA ALA A 249 -11.51 -10.35 4.65
C ALA A 249 -12.48 -11.46 5.09
N GLY A 250 -13.49 -11.12 5.89
CA GLY A 250 -14.51 -12.08 6.32
C GLY A 250 -15.34 -12.63 5.15
N ASP A 251 -15.67 -11.79 4.15
CA ASP A 251 -16.38 -12.23 2.95
C ASP A 251 -15.49 -13.15 2.10
N VAL A 252 -14.21 -12.80 1.90
CA VAL A 252 -13.24 -13.63 1.18
C VAL A 252 -13.09 -14.99 1.88
N ASN A 253 -12.93 -15.00 3.20
CA ASN A 253 -12.80 -16.24 3.98
C ASN A 253 -14.06 -17.13 3.86
N LYS A 254 -15.25 -16.54 3.97
CA LYS A 254 -16.51 -17.31 3.79
C LYS A 254 -16.65 -17.88 2.37
N ALA A 255 -16.20 -17.15 1.35
CA ALA A 255 -16.17 -17.66 -0.03
C ALA A 255 -15.18 -18.84 -0.15
N ILE A 256 -13.98 -18.74 0.44
CA ILE A 256 -12.99 -19.82 0.47
C ILE A 256 -13.55 -21.08 1.19
N GLN A 257 -14.17 -20.91 2.37
CA GLN A 257 -14.79 -22.02 3.11
C GLN A 257 -15.89 -22.74 2.32
N ARG A 258 -16.57 -22.03 1.43
CA ARG A 258 -17.60 -22.58 0.54
C ARG A 258 -17.04 -23.21 -0.74
N GLY A 259 -15.72 -23.18 -0.94
CA GLY A 259 -15.07 -23.76 -2.11
C GLY A 259 -15.01 -22.86 -3.35
N TYR A 260 -15.33 -21.57 -3.24
CA TYR A 260 -15.35 -20.62 -4.38
C TYR A 260 -13.99 -19.99 -4.70
N ALA A 261 -12.88 -20.44 -4.10
CA ALA A 261 -11.56 -19.84 -4.32
C ALA A 261 -11.14 -19.82 -5.80
N SER A 262 -11.34 -20.95 -6.52
CA SER A 262 -11.03 -21.07 -7.95
C SER A 262 -11.84 -20.10 -8.80
N GLU A 263 -13.14 -20.01 -8.55
CA GLU A 263 -14.01 -19.09 -9.27
C GLU A 263 -13.60 -17.62 -9.06
N LEU A 264 -13.23 -17.24 -7.83
CA LEU A 264 -12.73 -15.90 -7.52
C LEU A 264 -11.43 -15.57 -8.26
N ILE A 265 -10.53 -16.53 -8.40
CA ILE A 265 -9.29 -16.38 -9.18
C ILE A 265 -9.67 -16.14 -10.66
N GLN A 266 -10.50 -17.00 -11.23
CA GLN A 266 -10.89 -16.93 -12.65
C GLN A 266 -11.60 -15.61 -12.97
N VAL A 267 -12.54 -15.16 -12.14
CA VAL A 267 -13.25 -13.88 -12.35
C VAL A 267 -12.28 -12.70 -12.24
N SER A 268 -11.39 -12.70 -11.25
CA SER A 268 -10.40 -11.63 -11.09
C SER A 268 -9.44 -11.55 -12.29
N GLU A 269 -8.97 -12.68 -12.81
CA GLU A 269 -8.13 -12.75 -14.00
C GLU A 269 -8.88 -12.29 -15.26
N ALA A 270 -10.15 -12.69 -15.42
CA ALA A 270 -10.98 -12.26 -16.54
C ALA A 270 -11.21 -10.73 -16.53
N LEU A 271 -11.39 -10.13 -15.36
CA LEU A 271 -11.52 -8.67 -15.23
C LEU A 271 -10.24 -7.94 -15.60
N GLN A 272 -9.08 -8.47 -15.18
CA GLN A 272 -7.79 -7.92 -15.59
C GLN A 272 -7.56 -8.05 -17.09
N GLU A 273 -7.83 -9.22 -17.68
CA GLU A 273 -7.68 -9.44 -19.12
C GLU A 273 -8.56 -8.50 -19.93
N LYS A 274 -9.84 -8.35 -19.53
CA LYS A 274 -10.76 -7.40 -20.16
C LYS A 274 -10.20 -5.98 -20.18
N LYS A 275 -9.56 -5.52 -19.08
CA LYS A 275 -8.96 -4.19 -19.01
C LYS A 275 -7.72 -4.08 -19.90
N ILE A 276 -6.89 -5.12 -19.97
CA ILE A 276 -5.72 -5.15 -20.86
C ILE A 276 -6.12 -5.09 -22.32
N VAL A 277 -7.19 -5.83 -22.71
CA VAL A 277 -7.77 -5.78 -24.06
C VAL A 277 -8.23 -4.35 -24.39
N GLN A 278 -8.99 -3.69 -23.50
CA GLN A 278 -9.43 -2.32 -23.72
C GLN A 278 -8.24 -1.36 -23.95
N ILE A 279 -7.17 -1.49 -23.15
CA ILE A 279 -5.96 -0.68 -23.32
C ILE A 279 -5.28 -0.96 -24.68
N ALA A 280 -5.23 -2.22 -25.09
CA ALA A 280 -4.67 -2.59 -26.40
C ALA A 280 -5.49 -2.04 -27.58
N GLU A 281 -6.82 -2.08 -27.48
CA GLU A 281 -7.73 -1.50 -28.47
C GLU A 281 -7.59 0.03 -28.55
N ASP A 282 -7.43 0.72 -27.41
CA ASP A 282 -7.17 2.16 -27.37
C ASP A 282 -5.84 2.52 -28.06
N ILE A 283 -4.80 1.73 -27.82
CA ILE A 283 -3.49 1.91 -28.48
C ILE A 283 -3.64 1.66 -30.00
N PHE A 284 -4.32 0.59 -30.39
CA PHE A 284 -4.58 0.27 -31.79
C PHE A 284 -5.32 1.40 -32.50
N ALA A 285 -6.38 1.93 -31.90
CA ALA A 285 -7.15 3.05 -32.45
C ALA A 285 -6.31 4.33 -32.62
N ARG A 286 -5.30 4.56 -31.73
CA ARG A 286 -4.34 5.66 -31.89
C ARG A 286 -3.37 5.39 -33.06
N CYS A 287 -2.91 4.15 -33.22
CA CYS A 287 -2.07 3.76 -34.35
C CYS A 287 -2.78 4.01 -35.69
N GLU A 288 -4.04 3.62 -35.82
CA GLU A 288 -4.82 3.86 -37.07
C GLU A 288 -4.95 5.34 -37.42
N LYS A 289 -5.13 6.20 -36.39
CA LYS A 289 -5.23 7.65 -36.57
C LYS A 289 -3.90 8.36 -36.84
N SER A 290 -2.78 7.71 -36.58
CA SER A 290 -1.45 8.32 -36.60
C SER A 290 -0.76 8.38 -37.96
N ASN A 291 -1.38 7.82 -39.02
CA ASN A 291 -0.78 7.71 -40.38
C ASN A 291 0.64 7.08 -40.37
N GLY A 292 0.83 5.99 -39.60
CA GLY A 292 2.09 5.26 -39.51
C GLY A 292 3.10 5.81 -38.49
N ARG A 293 2.70 6.78 -37.67
CA ARG A 293 3.50 7.24 -36.50
C ARG A 293 2.92 6.65 -35.24
N ASN A 294 3.21 5.38 -34.98
CA ASN A 294 2.69 4.68 -33.82
C ASN A 294 3.16 5.32 -32.51
N PRO A 295 2.29 5.39 -31.51
CA PRO A 295 2.65 5.95 -30.21
C PRO A 295 3.71 5.10 -29.51
N ILE A 296 4.51 5.76 -28.68
CA ILE A 296 5.37 5.09 -27.71
C ILE A 296 4.55 4.84 -26.45
N VAL A 297 4.45 3.60 -26.06
CA VAL A 297 3.75 3.19 -24.83
C VAL A 297 4.71 3.24 -23.67
N LEU A 298 4.43 4.10 -22.68
CA LEU A 298 5.22 4.27 -21.47
C LEU A 298 4.47 3.61 -20.30
N ILE A 299 5.09 2.62 -19.67
CA ILE A 299 4.48 1.85 -18.58
C ILE A 299 5.25 2.12 -17.30
N THR A 300 4.61 2.75 -16.32
CA THR A 300 5.17 2.96 -14.99
C THR A 300 4.27 2.40 -13.88
N GLY A 301 4.82 2.41 -12.69
CA GLY A 301 4.15 2.05 -11.44
C GLY A 301 5.17 1.78 -10.35
N PRO A 302 4.78 1.82 -9.09
CA PRO A 302 5.68 1.62 -7.96
C PRO A 302 6.27 0.21 -7.94
N SER A 303 7.26 0.00 -7.10
CA SER A 303 7.90 -1.31 -6.92
C SER A 303 6.86 -2.39 -6.61
N SER A 304 7.02 -3.57 -7.22
CA SER A 304 6.13 -4.74 -7.06
C SER A 304 4.67 -4.50 -7.47
N SER A 305 4.41 -3.56 -8.37
CA SER A 305 3.08 -3.35 -8.97
C SER A 305 2.73 -4.34 -10.09
N GLY A 306 3.69 -5.15 -10.58
CA GLY A 306 3.46 -6.13 -11.65
C GLY A 306 3.61 -5.57 -13.07
N LYS A 307 4.42 -4.51 -13.24
CA LYS A 307 4.67 -3.85 -14.54
C LYS A 307 5.15 -4.82 -15.61
N THR A 308 6.15 -5.62 -15.29
CA THR A 308 6.81 -6.51 -16.26
C THR A 308 5.84 -7.55 -16.79
N THR A 309 5.04 -8.19 -15.93
CA THR A 309 4.02 -9.15 -16.37
C THR A 309 2.91 -8.48 -17.15
N PHE A 310 2.46 -7.28 -16.72
CA PHE A 310 1.47 -6.50 -17.46
C PHE A 310 1.99 -6.16 -18.87
N CYS A 311 3.24 -5.69 -19.01
CA CYS A 311 3.88 -5.40 -20.30
C CYS A 311 3.82 -6.62 -21.24
N LYS A 312 4.12 -7.82 -20.72
CA LYS A 312 4.07 -9.07 -21.50
C LYS A 312 2.64 -9.44 -21.91
N ARG A 313 1.65 -9.31 -21.01
CA ARG A 313 0.22 -9.54 -21.32
C ARG A 313 -0.28 -8.52 -22.36
N LEU A 314 0.04 -7.24 -22.19
CA LEU A 314 -0.32 -6.19 -23.16
C LEU A 314 0.29 -6.48 -24.53
N SER A 315 1.55 -6.92 -24.58
CA SER A 315 2.22 -7.29 -25.83
C SER A 315 1.47 -8.40 -26.57
N ILE A 316 0.93 -9.38 -25.86
CA ILE A 316 0.09 -10.44 -26.48
C ILE A 316 -1.18 -9.84 -27.09
N GLN A 317 -1.86 -8.92 -26.39
CA GLN A 317 -3.08 -8.30 -26.90
C GLN A 317 -2.80 -7.37 -28.09
N LEU A 318 -1.67 -6.65 -28.10
CA LEU A 318 -1.25 -5.86 -29.26
C LEU A 318 -0.96 -6.74 -30.48
N LEU A 319 -0.33 -7.90 -30.29
CA LEU A 319 -0.15 -8.89 -31.37
C LEU A 319 -1.52 -9.38 -31.91
N ALA A 320 -2.49 -9.63 -31.03
CA ALA A 320 -3.85 -10.01 -31.43
C ALA A 320 -4.56 -8.90 -32.22
N CYS A 321 -4.22 -7.63 -32.00
CA CYS A 321 -4.67 -6.49 -32.80
C CYS A 321 -3.89 -6.31 -34.11
N GLY A 322 -2.91 -7.17 -34.42
CA GLY A 322 -2.08 -7.07 -35.63
C GLY A 322 -0.89 -6.12 -35.54
N LEU A 323 -0.59 -5.60 -34.35
CA LEU A 323 0.57 -4.74 -34.08
C LEU A 323 1.77 -5.58 -33.63
N ARG A 324 2.98 -5.08 -33.84
CA ARG A 324 4.23 -5.72 -33.39
C ARG A 324 4.79 -4.98 -32.19
N PRO A 325 4.58 -5.43 -30.95
CA PRO A 325 5.16 -4.80 -29.79
C PRO A 325 6.67 -5.07 -29.72
N LEU A 326 7.42 -4.04 -29.46
CA LEU A 326 8.85 -4.09 -29.17
C LEU A 326 9.07 -3.46 -27.80
N SER A 327 9.48 -4.24 -26.80
CA SER A 327 9.62 -3.77 -25.43
C SER A 327 11.07 -3.79 -24.95
N PHE A 328 11.44 -2.79 -24.16
CA PHE A 328 12.64 -2.79 -23.33
C PHE A 328 12.40 -2.05 -22.01
N SER A 329 13.29 -2.28 -21.03
CA SER A 329 13.21 -1.67 -19.72
C SER A 329 14.05 -0.39 -19.64
N THR A 330 13.59 0.59 -18.84
CA THR A 330 14.45 1.73 -18.45
C THR A 330 15.67 1.27 -17.64
N ASP A 331 15.56 0.11 -16.99
CA ASP A 331 16.64 -0.46 -16.18
C ASP A 331 17.84 -0.89 -17.04
N ASP A 332 17.63 -1.17 -18.34
CA ASP A 332 18.71 -1.42 -19.30
C ASP A 332 19.62 -0.19 -19.51
N TYR A 333 19.13 0.99 -19.16
CA TYR A 333 19.84 2.26 -19.27
C TYR A 333 20.44 2.74 -17.93
N PHE A 334 20.51 1.88 -16.92
CA PHE A 334 21.15 2.25 -15.67
C PHE A 334 22.63 2.61 -15.88
N VAL A 335 23.09 3.62 -15.15
CA VAL A 335 24.52 3.91 -15.01
C VAL A 335 25.22 2.75 -14.32
N ASN A 336 26.54 2.63 -14.46
CA ASN A 336 27.24 1.58 -13.72
C ASN A 336 27.03 1.74 -12.21
N ARG A 337 27.03 0.64 -11.47
CA ARG A 337 26.75 0.65 -10.03
C ARG A 337 27.61 1.64 -9.25
N VAL A 338 28.88 1.80 -9.66
CA VAL A 338 29.81 2.72 -9.00
C VAL A 338 29.40 4.19 -9.13
N ASP A 339 28.63 4.53 -10.18
CA ASP A 339 28.15 5.87 -10.52
C ASP A 339 26.74 6.12 -9.97
N THR A 340 26.08 5.09 -9.38
CA THR A 340 24.75 5.21 -8.79
C THR A 340 24.77 6.19 -7.60
N PRO A 341 23.80 7.14 -7.51
CA PRO A 341 23.66 8.02 -6.36
C PRO A 341 23.63 7.25 -5.04
N LYS A 342 24.07 7.90 -3.96
CA LYS A 342 24.09 7.28 -2.63
C LYS A 342 23.12 7.96 -1.68
N LEU A 343 22.49 7.16 -0.85
CA LEU A 343 21.72 7.60 0.29
C LEU A 343 22.63 8.18 1.39
N PRO A 344 22.10 8.95 2.36
CA PRO A 344 22.88 9.52 3.46
C PRO A 344 23.63 8.48 4.32
N ASN A 345 23.15 7.24 4.34
CA ASN A 345 23.80 6.12 5.04
C ASN A 345 24.94 5.45 4.25
N GLY A 346 25.19 5.92 3.02
CA GLY A 346 26.24 5.41 2.12
C GLY A 346 25.80 4.26 1.19
N ASP A 347 24.59 3.73 1.33
CA ASP A 347 24.02 2.72 0.43
C ASP A 347 23.66 3.33 -0.93
N TYR A 348 23.62 2.52 -1.98
CA TYR A 348 23.20 2.97 -3.30
C TYR A 348 21.67 3.24 -3.34
N ASP A 349 21.30 4.37 -3.94
CA ASP A 349 19.90 4.77 -4.19
C ASP A 349 19.46 4.33 -5.60
N PHE A 350 19.13 3.05 -5.75
CA PHE A 350 18.71 2.49 -7.04
C PHE A 350 17.35 2.97 -7.55
N ASP A 351 16.54 3.57 -6.69
CA ASP A 351 15.22 4.10 -7.05
C ASP A 351 15.29 5.59 -7.46
N ASN A 352 16.47 6.21 -7.46
CA ASN A 352 16.70 7.59 -7.90
C ASN A 352 16.62 7.69 -9.43
N ILE A 353 16.04 8.78 -9.95
CA ILE A 353 15.98 9.04 -11.39
C ILE A 353 17.36 9.12 -12.06
N GLU A 354 18.38 9.60 -11.34
CA GLU A 354 19.76 9.72 -11.84
C GLU A 354 20.46 8.36 -12.02
N THR A 355 19.83 7.26 -11.59
CA THR A 355 20.31 5.91 -11.93
C THR A 355 20.10 5.57 -13.40
N VAL A 356 19.15 6.26 -14.07
CA VAL A 356 18.90 6.08 -15.50
C VAL A 356 19.67 7.13 -16.29
N GLU A 357 20.48 6.73 -17.26
CA GLU A 357 21.09 7.65 -18.21
C GLU A 357 20.04 8.12 -19.23
N TYR A 358 19.19 9.03 -18.79
CA TYR A 358 18.02 9.50 -19.56
C TYR A 358 18.39 10.22 -20.85
N SER A 359 19.55 10.86 -20.94
CA SER A 359 20.04 11.49 -22.18
C SER A 359 20.31 10.47 -23.28
N LEU A 360 20.92 9.33 -22.94
CA LEU A 360 21.16 8.22 -23.86
C LEU A 360 19.85 7.56 -24.29
N LEU A 361 18.94 7.33 -23.32
CA LEU A 361 17.63 6.78 -23.59
C LEU A 361 16.85 7.68 -24.58
N GLU A 362 16.79 8.98 -24.33
CA GLU A 362 16.09 9.94 -25.19
C GLU A 362 16.69 10.01 -26.59
N ASP A 363 18.05 10.01 -26.75
CA ASP A 363 18.71 9.94 -28.04
C ASP A 363 18.32 8.68 -28.82
N HIS A 364 18.38 7.53 -28.18
CA HIS A 364 17.98 6.27 -28.78
C HIS A 364 16.52 6.26 -29.23
N LEU A 365 15.62 6.81 -28.43
CA LEU A 365 14.20 6.94 -28.77
C LEU A 365 14.01 7.84 -30.01
N LEU A 366 14.64 9.00 -30.04
CA LEU A 366 14.54 9.93 -31.17
C LEU A 366 15.09 9.30 -32.49
N ARG A 367 16.15 8.54 -32.41
CA ARG A 367 16.73 7.83 -33.55
C ARG A 367 15.84 6.68 -34.04
N LEU A 368 15.26 5.90 -33.08
CA LEU A 368 14.28 4.87 -33.41
C LEU A 368 13.03 5.46 -34.09
N ILE A 369 12.50 6.59 -33.59
CA ILE A 369 11.37 7.30 -34.22
C ILE A 369 11.69 7.73 -35.66
N LYS A 370 12.94 8.12 -35.94
CA LYS A 370 13.41 8.45 -37.30
C LYS A 370 13.61 7.21 -38.18
N GLY A 371 13.38 6.00 -37.66
CA GLY A 371 13.56 4.75 -38.39
C GLY A 371 15.03 4.28 -38.50
N GLU A 372 15.92 4.85 -37.70
CA GLU A 372 17.31 4.41 -37.61
C GLU A 372 17.42 3.05 -36.90
N ARG A 373 18.51 2.36 -37.15
CA ARG A 373 18.88 1.15 -36.41
C ARG A 373 19.73 1.56 -35.21
N VAL A 374 19.28 1.26 -34.02
CA VAL A 374 19.92 1.64 -32.75
C VAL A 374 20.33 0.40 -31.98
N GLU A 375 21.52 0.39 -31.44
CA GLU A 375 21.99 -0.64 -30.51
C GLU A 375 21.48 -0.29 -29.10
N ILE A 376 20.78 -1.24 -28.46
CA ILE A 376 20.19 -1.05 -27.14
C ILE A 376 21.10 -1.72 -26.11
N PRO A 377 21.46 -1.03 -25.02
CA PRO A 377 22.24 -1.62 -23.93
C PRO A 377 21.43 -2.68 -23.17
N GLU A 378 22.11 -3.44 -22.33
CA GLU A 378 21.53 -4.33 -21.34
C GLU A 378 22.26 -4.14 -20.01
N TYR A 379 21.52 -4.01 -18.91
CA TYR A 379 22.14 -3.85 -17.60
C TYR A 379 22.30 -5.19 -16.91
N ASN A 380 23.53 -5.56 -16.58
CA ASN A 380 23.85 -6.76 -15.85
C ASN A 380 23.79 -6.51 -14.33
N PHE A 381 22.72 -6.94 -13.68
CA PHE A 381 22.52 -6.74 -12.23
C PHE A 381 23.54 -7.49 -11.35
N VAL A 382 24.19 -8.53 -11.87
CA VAL A 382 25.21 -9.28 -11.13
C VAL A 382 26.51 -8.46 -11.09
N THR A 383 27.01 -8.05 -12.25
CA THR A 383 28.24 -7.24 -12.37
C THR A 383 28.03 -5.79 -11.98
N GLY A 384 26.81 -5.29 -12.10
CA GLY A 384 26.47 -3.88 -11.88
C GLY A 384 26.98 -2.98 -13.00
N GLN A 385 27.05 -3.50 -14.22
CA GLN A 385 27.55 -2.78 -15.39
C GLN A 385 26.54 -2.81 -16.52
N ARG A 386 26.52 -1.73 -17.31
CA ARG A 386 25.81 -1.67 -18.58
C ARG A 386 26.67 -2.28 -19.67
N GLU A 387 26.11 -3.22 -20.40
CA GLU A 387 26.79 -4.01 -21.42
C GLU A 387 26.18 -3.75 -22.81
N TRP A 388 27.00 -3.88 -23.84
CA TRP A 388 26.61 -3.71 -25.24
C TRP A 388 26.75 -5.05 -25.95
N ASN A 389 25.64 -5.79 -26.09
CA ASN A 389 25.63 -7.16 -26.60
C ASN A 389 25.32 -7.24 -28.10
N GLY A 390 25.37 -6.12 -28.83
CA GLY A 390 25.08 -6.04 -30.27
C GLY A 390 23.59 -6.14 -30.61
N LYS A 391 22.69 -6.09 -29.62
CA LYS A 391 21.23 -6.10 -29.81
C LYS A 391 20.79 -4.80 -30.49
N ARG A 392 20.42 -4.88 -31.77
CA ARG A 392 20.03 -3.72 -32.56
C ARG A 392 18.56 -3.74 -32.90
N LEU A 393 17.86 -2.64 -32.61
CA LEU A 393 16.45 -2.45 -32.90
C LEU A 393 16.23 -1.46 -34.04
N LYS A 394 15.14 -1.65 -34.78
CA LYS A 394 14.64 -0.72 -35.79
C LYS A 394 13.12 -0.81 -35.79
N LEU A 395 12.42 0.33 -35.76
CA LEU A 395 10.97 0.36 -35.84
C LEU A 395 10.49 0.15 -37.28
N ALA A 396 9.50 -0.69 -37.49
CA ALA A 396 8.70 -0.82 -38.70
C ALA A 396 7.37 -0.06 -38.53
N SER A 397 6.63 0.11 -39.63
CA SER A 397 5.35 0.86 -39.61
C SER A 397 4.26 0.24 -38.73
N ASP A 398 4.34 -1.07 -38.49
CA ASP A 398 3.43 -1.82 -37.64
C ASP A 398 3.96 -2.04 -36.18
N THR A 399 5.13 -1.44 -35.87
CA THR A 399 5.78 -1.62 -34.57
C THR A 399 5.28 -0.60 -33.56
N VAL A 400 4.86 -1.07 -32.39
CA VAL A 400 4.59 -0.26 -31.20
C VAL A 400 5.72 -0.44 -30.20
N LEU A 401 6.40 0.65 -29.89
CA LEU A 401 7.48 0.67 -28.91
C LEU A 401 6.92 0.75 -27.50
N ILE A 402 7.29 -0.18 -26.63
CA ILE A 402 6.88 -0.22 -25.22
C ILE A 402 8.11 -0.02 -24.35
N ILE A 403 8.06 0.96 -23.46
CA ILE A 403 9.10 1.26 -22.49
C ILE A 403 8.51 1.06 -21.10
N GLU A 404 9.05 0.11 -20.35
CA GLU A 404 8.63 -0.13 -18.98
C GLU A 404 9.71 0.26 -17.98
N GLY A 405 9.31 0.77 -16.84
CA GLY A 405 10.19 1.05 -15.70
C GLY A 405 9.55 1.97 -14.69
N ILE A 406 10.16 2.06 -13.51
CA ILE A 406 9.61 2.88 -12.41
C ILE A 406 9.55 4.37 -12.78
N HIS A 407 10.44 4.84 -13.65
CA HIS A 407 10.53 6.25 -14.08
C HIS A 407 9.92 6.53 -15.46
N ALA A 408 9.29 5.55 -16.12
CA ALA A 408 8.88 5.69 -17.54
C ALA A 408 7.92 6.87 -17.80
N LEU A 409 7.14 7.33 -16.83
CA LEU A 409 6.29 8.51 -16.96
C LEU A 409 6.96 9.81 -16.48
N ASN A 410 8.19 9.75 -15.95
CA ASN A 410 8.89 10.98 -15.58
C ASN A 410 9.25 11.77 -16.85
N PRO A 411 8.83 13.04 -16.95
CA PRO A 411 9.08 13.85 -18.15
C PRO A 411 10.55 13.96 -18.56
N LEU A 412 11.48 13.83 -17.62
CA LEU A 412 12.93 13.88 -17.89
C LEU A 412 13.40 12.83 -18.91
N LEU A 413 12.71 11.68 -18.99
CA LEU A 413 13.10 10.60 -19.90
C LEU A 413 12.71 10.84 -21.35
N THR A 414 11.76 11.73 -21.61
CA THR A 414 11.14 11.89 -22.94
C THR A 414 10.82 13.36 -23.26
N GLN A 415 11.64 14.31 -22.80
CA GLN A 415 11.37 15.75 -22.95
C GLN A 415 11.26 16.21 -24.41
N LYS A 416 12.07 15.65 -25.29
CA LYS A 416 12.12 16.02 -26.71
C LYS A 416 11.12 15.26 -27.58
N ILE A 417 10.32 14.37 -26.98
CA ILE A 417 9.29 13.61 -27.69
C ILE A 417 7.95 14.29 -27.44
N ASP A 418 7.20 14.55 -28.52
CA ASP A 418 5.86 15.14 -28.45
C ASP A 418 4.93 14.27 -27.60
N ASP A 419 4.17 14.90 -26.68
CA ASP A 419 3.20 14.19 -25.84
C ASP A 419 2.10 13.50 -26.66
N ALA A 420 1.76 14.03 -27.84
CA ALA A 420 0.82 13.38 -28.76
C ALA A 420 1.30 12.01 -29.28
N MET A 421 2.62 11.76 -29.24
CA MET A 421 3.22 10.47 -29.60
C MET A 421 3.34 9.50 -28.42
N LYS A 422 2.87 9.87 -27.22
CA LYS A 422 2.99 9.04 -26.01
C LYS A 422 1.63 8.45 -25.65
N TYR A 423 1.63 7.19 -25.21
CA TYR A 423 0.51 6.57 -24.50
C TYR A 423 1.01 6.12 -23.14
N LYS A 424 0.54 6.79 -22.10
CA LYS A 424 1.04 6.66 -20.73
C LYS A 424 0.16 5.72 -19.93
N ILE A 425 0.73 4.67 -19.33
CA ILE A 425 0.03 3.68 -18.51
C ILE A 425 0.62 3.68 -17.10
N TYR A 426 -0.24 3.83 -16.09
CA TYR A 426 0.14 3.69 -14.69
C TYR A 426 -0.44 2.41 -14.09
N ILE A 427 0.41 1.61 -13.45
CA ILE A 427 0.06 0.33 -12.84
C ILE A 427 0.20 0.41 -11.33
N SER A 428 -0.83 0.04 -10.60
CA SER A 428 -0.80 -0.07 -9.15
C SER A 428 -1.43 -1.37 -8.67
N ALA A 429 -1.06 -1.79 -7.47
CA ALA A 429 -1.67 -2.95 -6.79
C ALA A 429 -2.68 -2.47 -5.75
N LEU A 430 -3.75 -1.80 -6.20
CA LEU A 430 -4.74 -1.22 -5.30
C LEU A 430 -5.55 -2.29 -4.60
N THR A 431 -5.46 -2.33 -3.29
CA THR A 431 -6.28 -3.19 -2.45
C THR A 431 -7.60 -2.52 -2.14
N SER A 432 -8.69 -3.11 -2.61
CA SER A 432 -10.05 -2.70 -2.28
C SER A 432 -10.64 -3.53 -1.14
N ILE A 433 -10.09 -4.72 -0.89
CA ILE A 433 -10.50 -5.55 0.25
C ILE A 433 -9.89 -4.98 1.53
N SER A 434 -10.73 -4.65 2.50
CA SER A 434 -10.34 -4.26 3.86
C SER A 434 -10.38 -5.46 4.82
N LEU A 435 -9.88 -5.35 6.04
CA LEU A 435 -10.14 -6.36 7.07
C LEU A 435 -11.60 -6.32 7.51
N ASP A 436 -12.11 -5.14 7.81
CA ASP A 436 -13.50 -4.80 8.10
C ASP A 436 -13.76 -3.35 7.65
N ASP A 437 -14.95 -2.82 7.89
CA ASP A 437 -15.37 -1.49 7.40
C ASP A 437 -14.47 -0.34 7.88
N HIS A 438 -13.74 -0.50 9.00
CA HIS A 438 -12.89 0.54 9.59
C HIS A 438 -11.39 0.20 9.59
N ASN A 439 -11.02 -1.03 9.21
CA ASN A 439 -9.63 -1.48 9.13
C ASN A 439 -9.21 -1.71 7.67
N TRP A 440 -8.78 -0.65 7.02
CA TRP A 440 -8.26 -0.71 5.65
C TRP A 440 -6.91 -1.41 5.58
N ILE A 441 -6.56 -1.86 4.39
CA ILE A 441 -5.24 -2.44 4.09
C ILE A 441 -4.47 -1.45 3.21
N PRO A 442 -3.33 -0.92 3.66
CA PRO A 442 -2.52 -0.03 2.84
C PRO A 442 -2.04 -0.72 1.55
N VAL A 443 -2.08 0.00 0.43
CA VAL A 443 -1.53 -0.48 -0.86
C VAL A 443 -0.04 -0.83 -0.74
N SER A 444 0.70 -0.09 0.09
CA SER A 444 2.11 -0.36 0.39
C SER A 444 2.33 -1.72 1.04
N ASP A 445 1.38 -2.21 1.86
CA ASP A 445 1.49 -3.52 2.52
C ASP A 445 1.39 -4.67 1.52
N ASN A 446 0.48 -4.57 0.56
CA ASN A 446 0.37 -5.54 -0.51
C ASN A 446 1.67 -5.61 -1.32
N ARG A 447 2.19 -4.45 -1.73
CA ARG A 447 3.44 -4.39 -2.51
C ARG A 447 4.65 -4.86 -1.72
N LEU A 448 4.71 -4.56 -0.41
CA LEU A 448 5.77 -5.06 0.46
C LEU A 448 5.73 -6.58 0.59
N LEU A 449 4.55 -7.19 0.76
CA LEU A 449 4.40 -8.65 0.77
C LEU A 449 4.83 -9.28 -0.55
N ARG A 450 4.39 -8.71 -1.68
CA ARG A 450 4.81 -9.14 -3.02
C ARG A 450 6.34 -9.07 -3.16
N ARG A 451 6.96 -7.96 -2.73
CA ARG A 451 8.41 -7.77 -2.81
C ARG A 451 9.17 -8.77 -1.93
N ILE A 452 8.74 -8.96 -0.68
CA ILE A 452 9.35 -9.94 0.24
C ILE A 452 9.35 -11.34 -0.37
N ILE A 453 8.22 -11.77 -0.92
CA ILE A 453 8.08 -13.10 -1.50
C ILE A 453 8.95 -13.24 -2.76
N ARG A 454 8.88 -12.27 -3.67
CA ARG A 454 9.68 -12.25 -4.90
C ARG A 454 11.18 -12.27 -4.62
N ASP A 455 11.65 -11.39 -3.74
CA ASP A 455 13.07 -11.23 -3.44
C ASP A 455 13.62 -12.49 -2.76
N TYR A 456 12.82 -13.11 -1.86
CA TYR A 456 13.15 -14.38 -1.24
C TYR A 456 13.23 -15.53 -2.25
N ASN A 457 12.23 -15.67 -3.13
CA ASN A 457 12.17 -16.72 -4.14
C ASN A 457 13.32 -16.62 -5.16
N LYS A 458 13.77 -15.39 -5.46
CA LYS A 458 14.93 -15.14 -6.33
C LYS A 458 16.28 -15.30 -5.61
N GLY A 459 16.29 -15.52 -4.30
CA GLY A 459 17.52 -15.55 -3.50
C GLY A 459 18.26 -14.22 -3.42
N ALA A 460 17.59 -13.11 -3.76
CA ALA A 460 18.21 -11.77 -3.82
C ALA A 460 18.35 -11.14 -2.43
N PHE A 461 17.28 -11.15 -1.64
CA PHE A 461 17.23 -10.57 -0.30
C PHE A 461 16.41 -11.43 0.65
N THR A 462 16.79 -11.43 1.92
CA THR A 462 15.97 -11.96 3.03
C THR A 462 14.83 -10.98 3.35
N ALA A 463 13.76 -11.45 4.00
CA ALA A 463 12.66 -10.57 4.43
C ALA A 463 13.16 -9.40 5.29
N ARG A 464 14.13 -9.63 6.18
CA ARG A 464 14.76 -8.58 6.98
C ARG A 464 15.37 -7.50 6.11
N GLN A 465 16.15 -7.85 5.10
CA GLN A 465 16.80 -6.89 4.20
C GLN A 465 15.78 -6.12 3.35
N THR A 466 14.74 -6.81 2.83
CA THR A 466 13.67 -6.15 2.07
C THR A 466 12.91 -5.14 2.95
N ILE A 467 12.58 -5.49 4.20
CA ILE A 467 11.90 -4.59 5.14
C ILE A 467 12.78 -3.39 5.48
N ALA A 468 14.08 -3.60 5.72
CA ALA A 468 15.03 -2.51 6.03
C ALA A 468 15.10 -1.45 4.92
N GLN A 469 15.03 -1.86 3.66
CA GLN A 469 15.08 -0.97 2.50
C GLN A 469 13.74 -0.31 2.17
N TRP A 470 12.61 -0.82 2.69
CA TRP A 470 11.28 -0.44 2.24
C TRP A 470 10.94 1.03 2.43
N LYS A 471 11.45 1.65 3.49
CA LYS A 471 11.26 3.09 3.73
C LYS A 471 11.87 3.92 2.60
N ASN A 472 13.10 3.62 2.19
CA ASN A 472 13.80 4.33 1.12
C ASN A 472 13.05 4.18 -0.22
N VAL A 473 12.53 2.97 -0.49
CA VAL A 473 11.70 2.71 -1.68
C VAL A 473 10.46 3.61 -1.69
N CYS A 474 9.72 3.71 -0.57
CA CYS A 474 8.53 4.56 -0.48
C CYS A 474 8.88 6.05 -0.64
N GLU A 475 9.99 6.53 -0.06
CA GLU A 475 10.44 7.91 -0.20
C GLU A 475 10.83 8.25 -1.65
N ALA A 476 11.47 7.32 -2.35
CA ALA A 476 11.79 7.48 -3.78
C ALA A 476 10.51 7.49 -4.65
N GLU A 477 9.55 6.62 -4.35
CA GLU A 477 8.25 6.59 -5.04
C GLU A 477 7.49 7.92 -4.87
N ASP A 478 7.45 8.47 -3.66
CA ASP A 478 6.83 9.77 -3.36
C ASP A 478 7.46 10.92 -4.15
N ARG A 479 8.77 10.84 -4.40
CA ARG A 479 9.54 11.86 -5.12
C ARG A 479 9.49 11.71 -6.64
N TRP A 480 9.59 10.49 -7.15
CA TRP A 480 9.91 10.24 -8.55
C TRP A 480 8.81 9.54 -9.36
N ILE A 481 7.79 8.93 -8.70
CA ILE A 481 6.76 8.13 -9.38
C ILE A 481 5.38 8.73 -9.18
N PHE A 482 4.92 8.92 -7.95
CA PHE A 482 3.56 9.39 -7.65
C PHE A 482 3.22 10.77 -8.19
N PRO A 483 4.14 11.75 -8.32
CA PRO A 483 3.83 13.03 -8.95
C PRO A 483 3.35 12.93 -10.39
N PHE A 484 3.70 11.85 -11.09
CA PHE A 484 3.37 11.68 -12.51
C PHE A 484 2.22 10.70 -12.77
N GLN A 485 1.67 10.05 -11.75
CA GLN A 485 0.64 9.02 -11.93
C GLN A 485 -0.64 9.55 -12.58
N GLU A 486 -1.08 10.77 -12.23
CA GLU A 486 -2.28 11.39 -12.78
C GLU A 486 -2.11 11.87 -14.24
N THR A 487 -0.88 11.84 -14.79
CA THR A 487 -0.62 12.14 -16.21
C THR A 487 -0.95 10.96 -17.13
N ALA A 488 -1.17 9.75 -16.58
CA ALA A 488 -1.42 8.54 -17.35
C ALA A 488 -2.70 8.65 -18.20
N ASP A 489 -2.67 8.12 -19.43
CA ASP A 489 -3.84 7.96 -20.31
C ASP A 489 -4.72 6.80 -19.83
N ALA A 490 -4.09 5.74 -19.34
CA ALA A 490 -4.78 4.57 -18.79
C ALA A 490 -4.19 4.19 -17.42
N MET A 491 -5.07 3.72 -16.54
CA MET A 491 -4.68 3.15 -15.26
C MET A 491 -5.09 1.68 -15.17
N PHE A 492 -4.22 0.87 -14.57
CA PHE A 492 -4.44 -0.56 -14.41
C PHE A 492 -4.21 -1.01 -12.97
N ASN A 493 -5.20 -1.71 -12.40
CA ASN A 493 -5.07 -2.34 -11.09
C ASN A 493 -4.63 -3.80 -11.22
N SER A 494 -3.46 -4.12 -10.70
CA SER A 494 -2.88 -5.46 -10.75
C SER A 494 -3.28 -6.36 -9.57
N ALA A 495 -4.01 -5.86 -8.56
CA ALA A 495 -4.39 -6.65 -7.40
C ALA A 495 -5.57 -7.58 -7.70
N LEU A 496 -5.50 -8.81 -7.20
CA LEU A 496 -6.60 -9.76 -7.21
C LEU A 496 -7.38 -9.71 -5.87
N ASN A 497 -8.67 -9.99 -5.88
CA ASN A 497 -9.50 -9.99 -4.68
C ASN A 497 -9.09 -11.04 -3.65
N ILE A 498 -8.55 -12.17 -4.10
CA ILE A 498 -8.12 -13.29 -3.27
C ILE A 498 -6.61 -13.28 -2.96
N GLU A 499 -5.92 -12.22 -3.38
CA GLU A 499 -4.46 -12.15 -3.37
C GLU A 499 -3.85 -12.45 -2.01
N PHE A 500 -4.36 -11.84 -0.93
CA PHE A 500 -3.82 -12.04 0.41
C PHE A 500 -3.94 -13.48 0.91
N ALA A 501 -4.99 -14.19 0.51
CA ALA A 501 -5.16 -15.60 0.82
C ALA A 501 -4.08 -16.47 0.15
N VAL A 502 -3.69 -16.13 -1.08
CA VAL A 502 -2.61 -16.80 -1.82
C VAL A 502 -1.25 -16.40 -1.25
N LEU A 503 -1.01 -15.09 -1.05
CA LEU A 503 0.26 -14.59 -0.52
C LEU A 503 0.55 -15.13 0.89
N ARG A 504 -0.48 -15.41 1.70
CA ARG A 504 -0.32 -15.96 3.04
C ARG A 504 0.50 -17.25 3.04
N THR A 505 0.27 -18.15 2.11
CA THR A 505 0.96 -19.46 2.06
C THR A 505 2.48 -19.33 1.90
N HIS A 506 2.93 -18.24 1.26
CA HIS A 506 4.35 -17.93 1.07
C HIS A 506 4.88 -17.00 2.17
N ALA A 507 4.16 -15.92 2.45
CA ALA A 507 4.61 -14.85 3.35
C ALA A 507 4.76 -15.32 4.80
N GLU A 508 3.90 -16.23 5.29
CA GLU A 508 3.89 -16.64 6.70
C GLU A 508 5.21 -17.29 7.12
N ILE A 509 5.76 -18.17 6.29
CA ILE A 509 7.05 -18.84 6.52
C ILE A 509 8.19 -17.81 6.49
N ILE A 510 8.20 -16.97 5.46
CA ILE A 510 9.26 -15.99 5.21
C ILE A 510 9.31 -14.94 6.34
N LEU A 511 8.16 -14.39 6.73
CA LEU A 511 8.06 -13.38 7.79
C LEU A 511 8.41 -13.97 9.17
N THR A 512 8.08 -15.24 9.43
CA THR A 512 8.43 -15.93 10.69
C THR A 512 9.94 -16.09 10.85
N SER A 513 10.72 -16.12 9.76
CA SER A 513 12.18 -16.21 9.81
C SER A 513 12.89 -14.93 10.28
N VAL A 514 12.19 -13.80 10.37
CA VAL A 514 12.80 -12.53 10.81
C VAL A 514 13.10 -12.58 12.32
N PRO A 515 14.36 -12.35 12.74
CA PRO A 515 14.75 -12.44 14.15
C PRO A 515 14.04 -11.40 15.02
N LYS A 516 13.62 -11.79 16.23
CA LYS A 516 12.90 -10.89 17.16
C LYS A 516 13.76 -9.74 17.72
N ASN A 517 15.07 -9.89 17.69
CA ASN A 517 16.03 -8.94 18.23
C ASN A 517 16.46 -7.84 17.24
N CYS A 518 15.87 -7.77 16.05
CA CYS A 518 16.15 -6.72 15.08
C CYS A 518 14.98 -5.72 14.93
N PRO A 519 15.23 -4.47 14.51
CA PRO A 519 14.19 -3.44 14.33
C PRO A 519 13.10 -3.83 13.33
N GLU A 520 13.46 -4.56 12.27
CA GLU A 520 12.58 -5.00 11.18
C GLU A 520 11.51 -5.99 11.67
N TYR A 521 11.72 -6.61 12.84
CA TYR A 521 10.75 -7.52 13.43
C TYR A 521 9.39 -6.85 13.70
N ALA A 522 9.37 -5.56 14.04
CA ALA A 522 8.13 -4.84 14.25
C ALA A 522 7.21 -4.88 13.03
N GLU A 523 7.78 -4.68 11.86
CA GLU A 523 7.04 -4.69 10.60
C GLU A 523 6.72 -6.12 10.15
N ALA A 524 7.66 -7.04 10.27
CA ALA A 524 7.43 -8.46 9.99
C ALA A 524 6.30 -9.04 10.86
N HIS A 525 6.30 -8.74 12.17
CA HIS A 525 5.26 -9.15 13.10
C HIS A 525 3.89 -8.55 12.75
N ARG A 526 3.85 -7.26 12.36
CA ARG A 526 2.64 -6.58 11.96
C ARG A 526 2.04 -7.21 10.69
N LEU A 527 2.86 -7.44 9.66
CA LEU A 527 2.44 -8.07 8.42
C LEU A 527 1.96 -9.51 8.67
N LEU A 528 2.66 -10.26 9.52
CA LEU A 528 2.29 -11.62 9.89
C LEU A 528 0.93 -11.65 10.61
N LYS A 529 0.71 -10.71 11.56
CA LYS A 529 -0.57 -10.58 12.25
C LYS A 529 -1.70 -10.26 11.28
N PHE A 530 -1.47 -9.35 10.35
CA PHE A 530 -2.45 -8.95 9.35
C PHE A 530 -2.78 -10.07 8.36
N ILE A 531 -1.76 -10.72 7.77
CA ILE A 531 -2.01 -11.73 6.72
C ILE A 531 -2.76 -12.96 7.25
N ARG A 532 -2.64 -13.24 8.56
CA ARG A 532 -3.34 -14.34 9.24
C ARG A 532 -4.85 -14.17 9.35
N PHE A 533 -5.39 -13.00 9.09
CA PHE A 533 -6.84 -12.81 8.96
C PHE A 533 -7.43 -13.45 7.72
N PHE A 534 -6.62 -13.73 6.70
CA PHE A 534 -7.06 -14.43 5.49
C PHE A 534 -6.83 -15.92 5.60
N LEU A 535 -7.80 -16.75 5.19
CA LEU A 535 -7.59 -18.19 5.06
C LEU A 535 -6.60 -18.49 3.93
N PRO A 536 -5.68 -19.45 4.11
CA PRO A 536 -4.69 -19.76 3.08
C PRO A 536 -5.32 -20.44 1.86
N VAL A 537 -4.92 -20.02 0.67
CA VAL A 537 -5.31 -20.63 -0.60
C VAL A 537 -4.07 -21.04 -1.37
N SER A 538 -4.08 -22.26 -1.94
CA SER A 538 -2.98 -22.73 -2.78
C SER A 538 -2.86 -21.88 -4.05
N ASP A 539 -1.62 -21.64 -4.48
CA ASP A 539 -1.33 -20.96 -5.74
C ASP A 539 -1.48 -21.85 -7.00
N LYS A 540 -1.80 -23.15 -6.82
CA LYS A 540 -1.90 -24.13 -7.94
C LYS A 540 -2.87 -23.70 -9.04
N GLU A 541 -3.96 -23.03 -8.66
CA GLU A 541 -5.01 -22.60 -9.58
C GLU A 541 -4.75 -21.22 -10.20
N ILE A 542 -3.70 -20.52 -9.78
CA ILE A 542 -3.29 -19.25 -10.39
C ILE A 542 -2.77 -19.53 -11.80
N PRO A 543 -3.33 -18.92 -12.85
CA PRO A 543 -2.85 -19.13 -14.22
C PRO A 543 -1.36 -18.81 -14.39
N PRO A 544 -0.63 -19.50 -15.26
CA PRO A 544 0.81 -19.27 -15.45
C PRO A 544 1.12 -17.91 -16.07
N THR A 545 0.13 -17.22 -16.64
CA THR A 545 0.23 -15.87 -17.19
C THR A 545 -0.23 -14.78 -16.21
N SER A 546 -0.68 -15.16 -15.00
CA SER A 546 -1.11 -14.22 -13.98
C SER A 546 0.01 -13.30 -13.50
N ILE A 547 -0.35 -12.07 -13.18
CA ILE A 547 0.58 -11.12 -12.54
C ILE A 547 1.09 -11.66 -11.19
N MET A 548 0.28 -12.43 -10.47
CA MET A 548 0.69 -13.06 -9.22
C MET A 548 1.92 -13.97 -9.39
N ARG A 549 2.09 -14.60 -10.54
CA ARG A 549 3.21 -15.51 -10.83
C ARG A 549 4.57 -14.80 -10.84
N GLU A 550 4.61 -13.48 -11.06
CA GLU A 550 5.83 -12.68 -10.91
C GLU A 550 6.39 -12.76 -9.48
N PHE A 551 5.53 -12.95 -8.50
CA PHE A 551 5.88 -12.95 -7.07
C PHE A 551 5.99 -14.35 -6.49
N VAL A 552 4.97 -15.18 -6.72
CA VAL A 552 4.92 -16.55 -6.14
C VAL A 552 5.68 -17.60 -6.96
N GLY A 553 6.10 -17.24 -8.18
CA GLY A 553 6.79 -18.16 -9.08
C GLY A 553 5.86 -18.95 -9.98
N GLY A 554 6.42 -19.79 -10.86
CA GLY A 554 5.67 -20.64 -11.79
C GLY A 554 5.07 -19.88 -12.98
N SER A 555 5.63 -18.73 -13.36
CA SER A 555 5.24 -17.99 -14.56
C SER A 555 5.65 -18.70 -15.83
N SER A 556 4.80 -18.64 -16.88
CA SER A 556 5.17 -19.01 -18.24
C SER A 556 6.01 -17.92 -18.95
N PHE A 557 6.03 -16.72 -18.40
CA PHE A 557 6.87 -15.64 -18.92
C PHE A 557 8.31 -15.75 -18.39
N LYS A 558 9.30 -15.41 -19.23
CA LYS A 558 10.70 -15.25 -18.83
C LYS A 558 10.91 -13.80 -18.35
N TYR A 559 11.55 -13.63 -17.20
CA TYR A 559 11.87 -12.33 -16.60
C TYR A 559 13.37 -12.05 -16.67
#